data_8e70f81f89f86d3734231e679eee0c10
#
_entry.id   8e70f81f89f86d3734231e679eee0c10
#
_cell.length_a   1.000
_cell.length_b   1.000
_cell.length_c   1.000
_cell.angle_alpha   90.00
_cell.angle_beta   90.00
_cell.angle_gamma   90.00
#
_symmetry.space_group_name_H-M   'P 1'
#
loop_
_entity.id
_entity.type
_entity.pdbx_description
1 polymer ?
#
loop_
_entity_poly.entity_id
_entity_poly.type
_entity_poly.pdbx_seq_one_letter_code
_entity_poly.pdbx_strand_id
1 'polypeptide(L)'
;DVIEVLATAGNNRLGGDDFDQCVTDYLVREFKKETKIDVTRDATAMHRVREAAEKAKIELSSLATTTISLPFLTADRTGPKHMETTLTRAKFDELTEHLVKATMGPVQQAMADAGLRPADIAKVLLVGGSTRIPAVQAVVKSYMGKEPFKGINPDECVAMGAAVLGNTLEGNSLAVAGSDLLLLDVTPMSLSIETVGGVATRLVERNTTLPTKYSRVFSTAAPYQRDVEIHVLQGERPMAKDNKTIGKFRLKGIRRAPAGVPQIEVTFDIDTNGILKVSARDLDTGKEQSITITADDRMSDAEIEQAIRDAQQYAGMDNLRKEAIALTG
;
A
#
# COMPACT_ATOMS: atom_id res chain seq x y z
N ASP A 1 24.71 5.04 10.57
CA ASP A 1 24.11 3.78 10.08
C ASP A 1 23.16 4.10 8.92
N VAL A 2 23.14 3.23 7.90
CA VAL A 2 22.22 3.35 6.75
C VAL A 2 21.13 2.30 6.90
N ILE A 3 19.86 2.72 6.79
CA ILE A 3 18.69 1.85 6.65
C ILE A 3 18.15 2.02 5.24
N GLU A 4 18.13 0.94 4.48
CA GLU A 4 17.60 0.88 3.12
C GLU A 4 16.33 0.06 3.11
N VAL A 5 15.24 0.62 2.56
CA VAL A 5 14.01 -0.12 2.28
C VAL A 5 14.20 -0.88 0.97
N LEU A 6 14.08 -2.19 0.98
CA LEU A 6 14.24 -3.02 -0.23
C LEU A 6 12.93 -3.17 -0.99
N ALA A 7 11.82 -3.32 -0.29
CA ALA A 7 10.49 -3.40 -0.87
C ALA A 7 9.41 -3.07 0.16
N THR A 8 8.26 -2.60 -0.32
CA THR A 8 7.06 -2.36 0.47
C THR A 8 5.85 -2.98 -0.22
N ALA A 9 4.93 -3.53 0.56
CA ALA A 9 3.63 -3.98 0.11
C ALA A 9 2.64 -3.89 1.27
N GLY A 10 1.36 -3.65 0.98
CA GLY A 10 0.35 -3.47 2.00
C GLY A 10 -1.07 -3.79 1.52
N ASN A 11 -2.01 -3.78 2.44
CA ASN A 11 -3.45 -3.78 2.21
C ASN A 11 -4.09 -2.81 3.19
N ASN A 12 -4.39 -1.60 2.72
CA ASN A 12 -4.96 -0.52 3.53
C ASN A 12 -6.47 -0.70 3.85
N ARG A 13 -7.09 -1.76 3.31
CA ARG A 13 -8.48 -2.15 3.60
C ARG A 13 -8.56 -3.31 4.59
N LEU A 14 -7.43 -3.71 5.17
CA LEU A 14 -7.36 -4.80 6.13
C LEU A 14 -6.76 -4.29 7.44
N GLY A 15 -7.55 -4.28 8.49
CA GLY A 15 -7.15 -3.80 9.80
C GLY A 15 -7.96 -4.40 10.94
N GLY A 16 -7.76 -3.89 12.15
CA GLY A 16 -8.46 -4.35 13.36
C GLY A 16 -9.98 -4.26 13.26
N ASP A 17 -10.48 -3.24 12.56
CA ASP A 17 -11.93 -3.02 12.38
C ASP A 17 -12.62 -4.14 11.62
N ASP A 18 -11.92 -4.81 10.69
CA ASP A 18 -12.46 -5.95 9.95
C ASP A 18 -12.66 -7.15 10.87
N PHE A 19 -11.71 -7.36 11.81
CA PHE A 19 -11.85 -8.38 12.85
C PHE A 19 -13.02 -8.07 13.78
N ASP A 20 -13.18 -6.80 14.18
CA ASP A 20 -14.31 -6.35 15.00
C ASP A 20 -15.63 -6.54 14.27
N GLN A 21 -15.68 -6.28 12.96
CA GLN A 21 -16.89 -6.49 12.16
C GLN A 21 -17.28 -7.97 12.10
N CYS A 22 -16.31 -8.89 11.95
CA CYS A 22 -16.60 -10.33 11.98
C CYS A 22 -17.24 -10.76 13.31
N VAL A 23 -16.72 -10.25 14.43
CA VAL A 23 -17.29 -10.52 15.76
C VAL A 23 -18.66 -9.87 15.91
N THR A 24 -18.81 -8.61 15.49
CA THR A 24 -20.09 -7.89 15.51
C THR A 24 -21.17 -8.64 14.76
N ASP A 25 -20.89 -9.08 13.53
CA ASP A 25 -21.83 -9.84 12.70
C ASP A 25 -22.22 -11.18 13.34
N TYR A 26 -21.25 -11.83 13.98
CA TYR A 26 -21.52 -13.05 14.75
C TYR A 26 -22.45 -12.78 15.92
N LEU A 27 -22.18 -11.78 16.75
CA LEU A 27 -23.00 -11.42 17.90
C LEU A 27 -24.41 -11.04 17.52
N VAL A 28 -24.59 -10.21 16.49
CA VAL A 28 -25.89 -9.81 15.98
C VAL A 28 -26.70 -11.02 15.47
N ARG A 29 -26.04 -11.92 14.75
CA ARG A 29 -26.68 -13.14 14.24
C ARG A 29 -27.11 -14.07 15.37
N GLU A 30 -26.28 -14.29 16.38
CA GLU A 30 -26.61 -15.14 17.52
C GLU A 30 -27.74 -14.51 18.33
N PHE A 31 -27.69 -13.21 18.60
CA PHE A 31 -28.78 -12.49 19.30
C PHE A 31 -30.10 -12.58 18.54
N LYS A 32 -30.09 -12.46 17.19
CA LYS A 32 -31.28 -12.62 16.36
C LYS A 32 -31.83 -14.05 16.36
N LYS A 33 -30.97 -15.05 16.45
CA LYS A 33 -31.39 -16.45 16.56
C LYS A 33 -32.14 -16.69 17.89
N GLU A 34 -31.63 -16.13 18.97
CA GLU A 34 -32.18 -16.33 20.31
C GLU A 34 -33.45 -15.51 20.55
N THR A 35 -33.41 -14.22 20.25
CA THR A 35 -34.49 -13.26 20.58
C THR A 35 -35.48 -13.00 19.45
N LYS A 36 -35.15 -13.38 18.21
CA LYS A 36 -35.85 -13.03 16.95
C LYS A 36 -35.82 -11.52 16.63
N ILE A 37 -35.02 -10.74 17.34
CA ILE A 37 -34.90 -9.29 17.14
C ILE A 37 -33.67 -8.99 16.30
N ASP A 38 -33.85 -8.13 15.31
CA ASP A 38 -32.79 -7.61 14.47
C ASP A 38 -32.39 -6.22 14.96
N VAL A 39 -31.21 -6.12 15.58
CA VAL A 39 -30.67 -4.86 16.14
C VAL A 39 -29.91 -4.01 15.11
N THR A 40 -29.76 -4.47 13.87
CA THR A 40 -28.96 -3.75 12.84
C THR A 40 -29.51 -2.37 12.50
N ARG A 41 -30.77 -2.10 12.78
CA ARG A 41 -31.42 -0.79 12.53
C ARG A 41 -31.37 0.15 13.76
N ASP A 42 -30.93 -0.34 14.90
CA ASP A 42 -30.75 0.44 16.13
C ASP A 42 -29.29 0.87 16.24
N ALA A 43 -29.02 2.13 15.91
CA ALA A 43 -27.66 2.69 15.90
C ALA A 43 -27.00 2.62 17.29
N THR A 44 -27.77 2.82 18.36
CA THR A 44 -27.27 2.78 19.74
C THR A 44 -26.91 1.35 20.15
N ALA A 45 -27.77 0.38 19.86
CA ALA A 45 -27.49 -1.03 20.10
C ALA A 45 -26.26 -1.49 19.28
N MET A 46 -26.18 -1.13 18.00
CA MET A 46 -25.06 -1.50 17.15
C MET A 46 -23.73 -0.89 17.61
N HIS A 47 -23.74 0.35 18.12
CA HIS A 47 -22.54 0.96 18.69
C HIS A 47 -22.04 0.15 19.89
N ARG A 48 -22.93 -0.18 20.83
CA ARG A 48 -22.57 -1.01 21.99
C ARG A 48 -22.08 -2.41 21.63
N VAL A 49 -22.66 -3.02 20.59
CA VAL A 49 -22.21 -4.34 20.09
C VAL A 49 -20.80 -4.24 19.51
N ARG A 50 -20.50 -3.19 18.73
CA ARG A 50 -19.15 -2.98 18.16
C ARG A 50 -18.09 -2.75 19.25
N GLU A 51 -18.37 -1.90 20.23
CA GLU A 51 -17.46 -1.70 21.37
C GLU A 51 -17.20 -3.00 22.12
N ALA A 52 -18.23 -3.82 22.32
CA ALA A 52 -18.10 -5.12 22.98
C ALA A 52 -17.31 -6.12 22.10
N ALA A 53 -17.47 -6.07 20.80
CA ALA A 53 -16.72 -6.89 19.84
C ALA A 53 -15.22 -6.54 19.86
N GLU A 54 -14.88 -5.25 19.82
CA GLU A 54 -13.50 -4.76 19.92
C GLU A 54 -12.87 -5.19 21.24
N LYS A 55 -13.56 -4.97 22.35
CA LYS A 55 -13.10 -5.40 23.68
C LYS A 55 -12.86 -6.91 23.73
N ALA A 56 -13.77 -7.71 23.18
CA ALA A 56 -13.63 -9.17 23.13
C ALA A 56 -12.41 -9.58 22.27
N LYS A 57 -12.17 -8.94 21.13
CA LYS A 57 -10.97 -9.16 20.30
C LYS A 57 -9.68 -8.91 21.11
N ILE A 58 -9.62 -7.80 21.83
CA ILE A 58 -8.46 -7.43 22.66
C ILE A 58 -8.24 -8.48 23.77
N GLU A 59 -9.30 -8.84 24.50
CA GLU A 59 -9.22 -9.83 25.58
C GLU A 59 -8.81 -11.22 25.08
N LEU A 60 -9.31 -11.66 23.92
CA LEU A 60 -8.98 -12.95 23.30
C LEU A 60 -7.53 -13.01 22.79
N SER A 61 -6.81 -11.91 22.73
CA SER A 61 -5.37 -11.93 22.45
C SER A 61 -4.57 -12.54 23.61
N SER A 62 -5.09 -12.47 24.84
CA SER A 62 -4.46 -13.02 26.06
C SER A 62 -5.26 -14.16 26.69
N LEU A 63 -6.58 -14.12 26.61
CA LEU A 63 -7.47 -15.11 27.21
C LEU A 63 -7.94 -16.16 26.20
N ALA A 64 -8.25 -17.37 26.66
CA ALA A 64 -8.85 -18.40 25.82
C ALA A 64 -10.35 -18.18 25.58
N THR A 65 -11.02 -17.49 26.51
CA THR A 65 -12.46 -17.20 26.47
C THR A 65 -12.74 -15.83 27.06
N THR A 66 -13.78 -15.15 26.57
CA THR A 66 -14.32 -13.93 27.18
C THR A 66 -15.84 -13.96 27.19
N THR A 67 -16.45 -13.27 28.15
CA THR A 67 -17.90 -13.12 28.27
C THR A 67 -18.30 -11.72 27.83
N ILE A 68 -19.24 -11.66 26.92
CA ILE A 68 -19.82 -10.41 26.40
C ILE A 68 -21.18 -10.26 27.08
N SER A 69 -21.36 -9.19 27.88
CA SER A 69 -22.61 -8.89 28.59
C SER A 69 -23.04 -7.46 28.23
N LEU A 70 -24.18 -7.35 27.56
CA LEU A 70 -24.80 -6.08 27.16
C LEU A 70 -26.22 -6.02 27.73
N PRO A 71 -26.39 -5.59 29.00
CA PRO A 71 -27.71 -5.47 29.61
C PRO A 71 -28.50 -4.36 28.93
N PHE A 72 -29.81 -4.56 28.81
CA PHE A 72 -30.73 -3.59 28.19
C PHE A 72 -30.30 -3.16 26.77
N LEU A 73 -29.93 -4.14 25.97
CA LEU A 73 -29.46 -3.86 24.60
C LEU A 73 -30.59 -3.31 23.71
N THR A 74 -31.77 -3.90 23.83
CA THR A 74 -33.00 -3.47 23.16
C THR A 74 -34.22 -3.89 23.96
N ALA A 75 -35.41 -3.58 23.45
CA ALA A 75 -36.67 -4.00 24.08
C ALA A 75 -37.70 -4.39 23.01
N ASP A 76 -38.59 -5.30 23.39
CA ASP A 76 -39.78 -5.65 22.64
C ASP A 76 -41.06 -5.57 23.53
N ARG A 77 -42.16 -6.09 23.01
CA ARG A 77 -43.46 -6.09 23.74
C ARG A 77 -43.41 -6.90 25.03
N THR A 78 -42.42 -7.78 25.19
CA THR A 78 -42.26 -8.63 26.39
C THR A 78 -41.30 -8.01 27.43
N GLY A 79 -40.71 -6.85 27.09
CA GLY A 79 -39.78 -6.12 27.96
C GLY A 79 -38.36 -6.00 27.39
N PRO A 80 -37.41 -5.58 28.28
CA PRO A 80 -36.03 -5.41 27.92
C PRO A 80 -35.36 -6.74 27.53
N LYS A 81 -34.45 -6.66 26.55
CA LYS A 81 -33.62 -7.79 26.11
C LYS A 81 -32.15 -7.49 26.37
N HIS A 82 -31.45 -8.51 26.80
CA HIS A 82 -30.04 -8.46 27.13
C HIS A 82 -29.28 -9.39 26.19
N MET A 83 -28.05 -9.06 25.88
CA MET A 83 -27.14 -9.98 25.15
C MET A 83 -26.12 -10.48 26.22
N GLU A 84 -26.05 -11.79 26.40
CA GLU A 84 -25.04 -12.44 27.19
C GLU A 84 -24.54 -13.67 26.44
N THR A 85 -23.26 -13.65 26.08
CA THR A 85 -22.67 -14.75 25.32
C THR A 85 -21.19 -14.91 25.65
N THR A 86 -20.71 -16.13 25.53
CA THR A 86 -19.29 -16.44 25.69
C THR A 86 -18.66 -16.64 24.33
N LEU A 87 -17.57 -15.93 24.07
CA LEU A 87 -16.76 -16.08 22.85
C LEU A 87 -15.43 -16.74 23.21
N THR A 88 -15.08 -17.80 22.51
CA THR A 88 -13.79 -18.48 22.64
C THR A 88 -12.82 -17.97 21.60
N ARG A 89 -11.50 -18.04 21.88
CA ARG A 89 -10.45 -17.75 20.89
C ARG A 89 -10.60 -18.65 19.67
N ALA A 90 -10.88 -19.94 19.84
CA ALA A 90 -11.08 -20.85 18.72
C ALA A 90 -12.22 -20.38 17.77
N LYS A 91 -13.33 -19.87 18.36
CA LYS A 91 -14.42 -19.31 17.56
C LYS A 91 -14.04 -17.99 16.88
N PHE A 92 -13.31 -17.14 17.58
CA PHE A 92 -12.75 -15.91 17.01
C PHE A 92 -11.81 -16.23 15.82
N ASP A 93 -10.91 -17.18 15.97
CA ASP A 93 -9.99 -17.61 14.92
C ASP A 93 -10.75 -18.17 13.70
N GLU A 94 -11.79 -18.98 13.92
CA GLU A 94 -12.69 -19.47 12.86
C GLU A 94 -13.34 -18.32 12.08
N LEU A 95 -13.90 -17.34 12.79
CA LEU A 95 -14.59 -16.19 12.18
C LEU A 95 -13.66 -15.30 11.36
N THR A 96 -12.38 -15.22 11.74
CA THR A 96 -11.40 -14.28 11.18
C THR A 96 -10.31 -14.94 10.34
N GLU A 97 -10.38 -16.25 10.10
CA GLU A 97 -9.37 -17.02 9.36
C GLU A 97 -9.03 -16.40 8.01
N HIS A 98 -10.06 -15.94 7.27
CA HIS A 98 -9.89 -15.33 5.95
C HIS A 98 -9.11 -14.00 6.01
N LEU A 99 -9.28 -13.21 7.09
CA LEU A 99 -8.53 -11.98 7.31
C LEU A 99 -7.06 -12.28 7.63
N VAL A 100 -6.81 -13.26 8.50
CA VAL A 100 -5.45 -13.71 8.81
C VAL A 100 -4.74 -14.20 7.55
N LYS A 101 -5.39 -15.00 6.71
CA LYS A 101 -4.84 -15.44 5.41
C LYS A 101 -4.55 -14.26 4.48
N ALA A 102 -5.41 -13.25 4.46
CA ALA A 102 -5.24 -12.07 3.61
C ALA A 102 -4.02 -11.24 3.99
N THR A 103 -3.54 -11.27 5.25
CA THR A 103 -2.31 -10.56 5.65
C THR A 103 -1.07 -11.11 4.94
N MET A 104 -1.09 -12.37 4.51
CA MET A 104 0.08 -13.03 3.92
C MET A 104 0.34 -12.64 2.48
N GLY A 105 -0.68 -12.16 1.75
CA GLY A 105 -0.51 -11.65 0.38
C GLY A 105 0.56 -10.55 0.28
N PRO A 106 0.41 -9.45 1.01
CA PRO A 106 1.42 -8.38 1.06
C PRO A 106 2.79 -8.84 1.55
N VAL A 107 2.85 -9.74 2.55
CA VAL A 107 4.12 -10.28 3.04
C VAL A 107 4.86 -11.03 1.92
N GLN A 108 4.17 -11.93 1.22
CA GLN A 108 4.74 -12.70 0.12
C GLN A 108 5.17 -11.79 -1.03
N GLN A 109 4.36 -10.76 -1.33
CA GLN A 109 4.67 -9.80 -2.38
C GLN A 109 5.94 -9.00 -2.05
N ALA A 110 6.06 -8.47 -0.83
CA ALA A 110 7.26 -7.73 -0.41
C ALA A 110 8.51 -8.60 -0.45
N MET A 111 8.41 -9.86 -0.03
CA MET A 111 9.52 -10.82 -0.09
C MET A 111 9.95 -11.11 -1.54
N ALA A 112 8.98 -11.30 -2.43
CA ALA A 112 9.24 -11.54 -3.86
C ALA A 112 9.89 -10.31 -4.52
N ASP A 113 9.37 -9.11 -4.25
CA ASP A 113 9.88 -7.85 -4.80
C ASP A 113 11.30 -7.54 -4.31
N ALA A 114 11.62 -7.87 -3.07
CA ALA A 114 12.97 -7.76 -2.51
C ALA A 114 13.92 -8.86 -3.00
N GLY A 115 13.43 -9.90 -3.67
CA GLY A 115 14.23 -11.05 -4.08
C GLY A 115 14.77 -11.88 -2.91
N LEU A 116 14.10 -11.83 -1.74
CA LEU A 116 14.54 -12.48 -0.52
C LEU A 116 13.70 -13.72 -0.17
N ARG A 117 14.33 -14.67 0.46
CA ARG A 117 13.67 -15.86 1.05
C ARG A 117 13.51 -15.65 2.55
N PRO A 118 12.58 -16.34 3.22
CA PRO A 118 12.42 -16.27 4.68
C PRO A 118 13.72 -16.56 5.46
N ALA A 119 14.59 -17.42 4.91
CA ALA A 119 15.90 -17.72 5.51
C ALA A 119 16.86 -16.53 5.53
N ASP A 120 16.74 -15.63 4.56
CA ASP A 120 17.62 -14.46 4.40
C ASP A 120 17.24 -13.32 5.38
N ILE A 121 16.08 -13.39 6.03
CA ILE A 121 15.61 -12.42 7.00
C ILE A 121 16.24 -12.67 8.37
N ALA A 122 16.98 -11.73 8.90
CA ALA A 122 17.60 -11.84 10.22
C ALA A 122 16.58 -11.74 11.36
N LYS A 123 15.65 -10.77 11.30
CA LYS A 123 14.64 -10.50 12.33
C LYS A 123 13.30 -10.16 11.68
N VAL A 124 12.22 -10.60 12.33
CA VAL A 124 10.84 -10.25 11.98
C VAL A 124 10.29 -9.39 13.11
N LEU A 125 9.89 -8.17 12.79
CA LEU A 125 9.28 -7.23 13.73
C LEU A 125 7.79 -7.15 13.45
N LEU A 126 6.98 -7.33 14.49
CA LEU A 126 5.53 -7.16 14.43
C LEU A 126 5.16 -5.82 15.07
N VAL A 127 4.53 -4.96 14.28
CA VAL A 127 4.19 -3.59 14.66
C VAL A 127 2.68 -3.35 14.45
N GLY A 128 2.07 -2.56 15.35
CA GLY A 128 0.65 -2.27 15.35
C GLY A 128 -0.20 -3.24 16.17
N GLY A 129 -1.33 -2.74 16.70
CA GLY A 129 -2.18 -3.46 17.65
C GLY A 129 -2.70 -4.82 17.15
N SER A 130 -3.04 -4.93 15.84
CA SER A 130 -3.53 -6.17 15.24
C SER A 130 -2.51 -7.32 15.25
N THR A 131 -1.21 -7.01 15.39
CA THR A 131 -0.16 -8.03 15.52
C THR A 131 -0.17 -8.74 16.87
N ARG A 132 -0.97 -8.27 17.82
CA ARG A 132 -1.21 -8.95 19.10
C ARG A 132 -2.10 -10.18 18.96
N ILE A 133 -2.86 -10.29 17.87
CA ILE A 133 -3.74 -11.43 17.59
C ILE A 133 -2.88 -12.71 17.43
N PRO A 134 -3.08 -13.75 18.25
CA PRO A 134 -2.23 -14.95 18.20
C PRO A 134 -2.19 -15.64 16.85
N ALA A 135 -3.32 -15.69 16.13
CA ALA A 135 -3.39 -16.27 14.79
C ALA A 135 -2.52 -15.52 13.75
N VAL A 136 -2.43 -14.19 13.86
CA VAL A 136 -1.55 -13.37 13.02
C VAL A 136 -0.08 -13.68 13.31
N GLN A 137 0.29 -13.77 14.59
CA GLN A 137 1.66 -14.15 14.98
C GLN A 137 2.02 -15.55 14.49
N ALA A 138 1.08 -16.50 14.61
CA ALA A 138 1.29 -17.90 14.21
C ALA A 138 1.51 -18.03 12.71
N VAL A 139 0.73 -17.35 11.87
CA VAL A 139 0.88 -17.43 10.41
C VAL A 139 2.19 -16.82 9.94
N VAL A 140 2.60 -15.67 10.52
CA VAL A 140 3.89 -15.04 10.21
C VAL A 140 5.06 -15.93 10.64
N LYS A 141 5.00 -16.50 11.86
CA LYS A 141 6.00 -17.45 12.36
C LYS A 141 6.12 -18.66 11.43
N SER A 142 4.99 -19.24 11.03
CA SER A 142 4.97 -20.40 10.14
C SER A 142 5.61 -20.10 8.78
N TYR A 143 5.30 -18.94 8.19
CA TYR A 143 5.87 -18.54 6.91
C TYR A 143 7.37 -18.21 6.99
N MET A 144 7.77 -17.45 8.00
CA MET A 144 9.17 -17.01 8.18
C MET A 144 10.08 -18.12 8.76
N GLY A 145 9.50 -19.17 9.33
CA GLY A 145 10.26 -20.27 9.98
C GLY A 145 10.99 -19.83 11.25
N LYS A 146 10.64 -18.69 11.84
CA LYS A 146 11.29 -18.14 13.04
C LYS A 146 10.31 -17.33 13.89
N GLU A 147 10.61 -17.22 15.19
CA GLU A 147 9.84 -16.40 16.13
C GLU A 147 9.99 -14.92 15.78
N PRO A 148 8.90 -14.15 15.76
CA PRO A 148 8.97 -12.69 15.73
C PRO A 148 9.72 -12.15 16.96
N PHE A 149 10.47 -11.08 16.72
CA PHE A 149 11.23 -10.41 17.79
C PHE A 149 10.29 -9.70 18.76
N LYS A 150 10.44 -9.97 20.07
CA LYS A 150 9.55 -9.46 21.13
C LYS A 150 10.09 -8.25 21.90
N GLY A 151 11.22 -7.69 21.50
CA GLY A 151 11.90 -6.60 22.20
C GLY A 151 11.33 -5.20 21.93
N ILE A 152 10.22 -5.09 21.19
CA ILE A 152 9.62 -3.80 20.79
C ILE A 152 8.15 -3.80 21.18
N ASN A 153 7.68 -2.68 21.75
CA ASN A 153 6.25 -2.46 21.98
C ASN A 153 5.58 -2.19 20.61
N PRO A 154 4.68 -3.05 20.12
CA PRO A 154 4.06 -2.89 18.82
C PRO A 154 3.20 -1.62 18.68
N ASP A 155 2.70 -1.06 19.78
CA ASP A 155 1.84 0.13 19.76
C ASP A 155 2.65 1.43 19.72
N GLU A 156 3.88 1.42 20.27
CA GLU A 156 4.74 2.62 20.40
C GLU A 156 5.83 2.70 19.32
N CYS A 157 6.13 1.60 18.65
CA CYS A 157 7.26 1.46 17.74
C CYS A 157 7.27 2.54 16.65
N VAL A 158 6.11 2.84 16.05
CA VAL A 158 5.99 3.86 14.98
C VAL A 158 6.27 5.25 15.52
N ALA A 159 5.72 5.60 16.69
CA ALA A 159 5.95 6.90 17.32
C ALA A 159 7.42 7.09 17.72
N MET A 160 8.06 6.04 18.22
CA MET A 160 9.50 6.05 18.53
C MET A 160 10.35 6.24 17.28
N GLY A 161 10.03 5.52 16.19
CA GLY A 161 10.70 5.66 14.90
C GLY A 161 10.54 7.07 14.31
N ALA A 162 9.35 7.63 14.36
CA ALA A 162 9.07 9.00 13.93
C ALA A 162 9.87 10.03 14.74
N ALA A 163 10.00 9.85 16.06
CA ALA A 163 10.77 10.72 16.92
C ALA A 163 12.28 10.66 16.57
N VAL A 164 12.81 9.47 16.32
CA VAL A 164 14.21 9.28 15.89
C VAL A 164 14.46 9.98 14.56
N LEU A 165 13.59 9.80 13.57
CA LEU A 165 13.69 10.43 12.26
C LEU A 165 13.56 11.96 12.36
N GLY A 166 12.59 12.47 13.13
CA GLY A 166 12.40 13.91 13.36
C GLY A 166 13.63 14.58 13.96
N ASN A 167 14.28 13.94 14.93
CA ASN A 167 15.52 14.44 15.52
C ASN A 167 16.67 14.52 14.50
N THR A 168 16.73 13.57 13.56
CA THR A 168 17.73 13.58 12.47
C THR A 168 17.50 14.74 11.50
N LEU A 169 16.24 15.06 11.20
CA LEU A 169 15.87 16.15 10.28
C LEU A 169 16.13 17.54 10.86
N GLU A 170 16.01 17.73 12.17
CA GLU A 170 16.28 19.02 12.85
C GLU A 170 17.76 19.35 13.00
N GLY A 171 18.66 18.44 12.64
CA GLY A 171 20.10 18.64 12.77
C GLY A 171 20.59 18.76 14.22
N ASN A 172 19.73 18.50 15.19
CA ASN A 172 20.06 18.47 16.60
C ASN A 172 20.71 17.13 16.95
N SER A 173 22.00 17.10 17.00
CA SER A 173 22.78 15.98 17.57
C SER A 173 22.63 15.92 19.09
N LEU A 174 21.39 15.92 19.59
CA LEU A 174 21.15 15.47 20.96
C LEU A 174 21.39 13.97 20.97
N ALA A 175 22.48 13.61 21.59
CA ALA A 175 23.04 12.29 21.71
C ALA A 175 22.04 11.22 22.21
N VAL A 176 21.21 10.74 21.32
CA VAL A 176 20.85 9.33 21.33
C VAL A 176 21.98 8.63 20.59
N ALA A 177 22.79 7.90 21.31
CA ALA A 177 24.07 7.38 20.91
C ALA A 177 24.08 6.86 19.47
N GLY A 178 24.79 7.54 18.55
CA GLY A 178 25.32 6.95 17.34
C GLY A 178 24.49 7.09 16.08
N SER A 179 23.63 8.09 15.90
CA SER A 179 22.75 8.08 14.73
C SER A 179 22.91 9.26 13.77
N ASP A 180 23.94 9.22 12.94
CA ASP A 180 23.75 9.65 11.55
C ASP A 180 22.91 8.53 10.87
N LEU A 181 21.60 8.56 11.04
CA LEU A 181 20.70 7.60 10.42
C LEU A 181 20.26 8.13 9.06
N LEU A 182 20.72 7.52 7.99
CA LEU A 182 20.21 7.75 6.63
C LEU A 182 19.13 6.71 6.32
N LEU A 183 17.90 7.17 6.12
CA LEU A 183 16.80 6.33 5.63
C LEU A 183 16.68 6.51 4.12
N LEU A 184 16.82 5.41 3.38
CA LEU A 184 16.58 5.34 1.94
C LEU A 184 15.24 4.64 1.70
N ASP A 185 14.27 5.38 1.18
CA ASP A 185 12.95 4.86 0.83
C ASP A 185 12.90 4.38 -0.63
N VAL A 186 11.78 3.84 -1.07
CA VAL A 186 11.58 3.32 -2.43
C VAL A 186 10.30 3.86 -3.06
N THR A 187 10.27 3.86 -4.40
CA THR A 187 9.04 4.19 -5.14
C THR A 187 8.00 3.08 -4.98
N PRO A 188 6.76 3.36 -4.59
CA PRO A 188 5.74 2.32 -4.36
C PRO A 188 5.22 1.70 -5.67
N MET A 189 5.30 2.42 -6.79
CA MET A 189 4.81 2.03 -8.10
C MET A 189 5.75 2.49 -9.20
N SER A 190 5.74 1.79 -10.33
CA SER A 190 6.50 2.19 -11.53
C SER A 190 5.97 3.51 -12.10
N LEU A 191 6.90 4.32 -12.60
CA LEU A 191 6.62 5.59 -13.26
C LEU A 191 6.98 5.50 -14.72
N SER A 192 6.09 5.96 -15.59
CA SER A 192 6.21 5.85 -17.04
C SER A 192 5.70 7.09 -17.76
N ILE A 193 5.98 7.17 -19.06
CA ILE A 193 5.34 8.11 -19.96
C ILE A 193 4.58 7.37 -21.05
N GLU A 194 3.53 7.99 -21.56
CA GLU A 194 2.84 7.49 -22.74
C GLU A 194 3.69 7.71 -23.99
N THR A 195 3.84 6.65 -24.78
CA THR A 195 4.53 6.67 -26.06
C THR A 195 3.61 6.25 -27.20
N VAL A 196 4.12 6.19 -28.42
CA VAL A 196 3.35 5.85 -29.62
C VAL A 196 2.54 4.57 -29.41
N GLY A 197 1.28 4.59 -29.87
CA GLY A 197 0.36 3.46 -29.68
C GLY A 197 -0.31 3.39 -28.30
N GLY A 198 -0.15 4.41 -27.45
CA GLY A 198 -0.72 4.44 -26.11
C GLY A 198 -0.01 3.50 -25.13
N VAL A 199 1.26 3.21 -25.37
CA VAL A 199 2.09 2.34 -24.55
C VAL A 199 2.65 3.12 -23.36
N ALA A 200 2.61 2.53 -22.15
CA ALA A 200 3.29 3.05 -20.97
C ALA A 200 4.75 2.60 -20.97
N THR A 201 5.65 3.49 -21.39
CA THR A 201 7.10 3.21 -21.39
C THR A 201 7.68 3.58 -20.03
N ARG A 202 8.16 2.58 -19.28
CA ARG A 202 8.71 2.77 -17.94
C ARG A 202 10.06 3.46 -17.97
N LEU A 203 10.25 4.41 -17.04
CA LEU A 203 11.51 5.07 -16.76
C LEU A 203 12.02 4.71 -15.36
N VAL A 204 11.12 4.60 -14.38
CA VAL A 204 11.48 4.22 -13.02
C VAL A 204 10.64 3.01 -12.63
N GLU A 205 11.29 1.92 -12.24
CA GLU A 205 10.62 0.70 -11.79
C GLU A 205 10.12 0.84 -10.35
N ARG A 206 9.10 0.07 -10.00
CA ARG A 206 8.63 -0.08 -8.62
C ARG A 206 9.78 -0.54 -7.73
N ASN A 207 9.78 -0.09 -6.48
CA ASN A 207 10.81 -0.37 -5.47
C ASN A 207 12.22 0.14 -5.84
N THR A 208 12.32 1.15 -6.70
CA THR A 208 13.58 1.86 -6.93
C THR A 208 13.90 2.75 -5.72
N THR A 209 15.10 2.59 -5.17
CA THR A 209 15.59 3.37 -4.00
C THR A 209 15.67 4.87 -4.31
N LEU A 210 15.24 5.69 -3.36
CA LEU A 210 15.27 7.16 -3.43
C LEU A 210 16.46 7.74 -2.66
N PRO A 211 17.06 8.87 -3.09
CA PRO A 211 16.72 9.62 -4.29
C PRO A 211 17.18 8.92 -5.58
N THR A 212 16.51 9.17 -6.68
CA THR A 212 16.90 8.59 -7.97
C THR A 212 16.67 9.56 -9.12
N LYS A 213 17.52 9.45 -10.14
CA LYS A 213 17.41 10.23 -11.36
C LYS A 213 17.60 9.32 -12.56
N TYR A 214 16.65 9.35 -13.47
CA TYR A 214 16.70 8.55 -14.69
C TYR A 214 16.30 9.38 -15.90
N SER A 215 17.08 9.29 -16.99
CA SER A 215 16.83 9.99 -18.23
C SER A 215 16.78 9.03 -19.41
N ARG A 216 15.89 9.29 -20.35
CA ARG A 216 15.80 8.55 -21.61
C ARG A 216 15.45 9.48 -22.77
N VAL A 217 16.07 9.23 -23.92
CA VAL A 217 15.82 10.00 -25.14
C VAL A 217 14.68 9.34 -25.92
N PHE A 218 13.73 10.16 -26.32
CA PHE A 218 12.58 9.83 -27.15
C PHE A 218 12.61 10.68 -28.41
N SER A 219 11.74 10.36 -29.37
CA SER A 219 11.63 11.13 -30.61
C SER A 219 10.17 11.44 -30.95
N THR A 220 9.96 12.22 -32.00
CA THR A 220 8.62 12.56 -32.49
C THR A 220 7.98 11.42 -33.26
N ALA A 221 6.67 11.22 -33.07
CA ALA A 221 5.87 10.23 -33.78
C ALA A 221 5.45 10.67 -35.18
N ALA A 222 5.25 11.98 -35.38
CA ALA A 222 4.81 12.54 -36.64
C ALA A 222 5.89 13.45 -37.29
N PRO A 223 5.98 13.49 -38.63
CA PRO A 223 6.90 14.37 -39.31
C PRO A 223 6.53 15.84 -39.07
N TYR A 224 7.55 16.69 -38.92
CA TYR A 224 7.43 18.15 -38.73
C TYR A 224 6.58 18.57 -37.52
N GLN A 225 6.48 17.72 -36.51
CA GLN A 225 5.80 17.99 -35.25
C GLN A 225 6.44 19.20 -34.54
N ARG A 226 5.63 20.11 -34.00
CA ARG A 226 6.08 21.37 -33.38
C ARG A 226 6.15 21.32 -31.86
N ASP A 227 5.46 20.36 -31.28
CA ASP A 227 5.40 20.17 -29.86
C ASP A 227 5.29 18.68 -29.51
N VAL A 228 5.66 18.33 -28.29
CA VAL A 228 5.49 16.98 -27.70
C VAL A 228 4.75 17.11 -26.40
N GLU A 229 3.71 16.33 -26.25
CA GLU A 229 3.03 16.18 -24.96
C GLU A 229 3.72 15.07 -24.17
N ILE A 230 4.10 15.38 -22.94
CA ILE A 230 4.63 14.43 -21.98
C ILE A 230 3.49 14.09 -21.02
N HIS A 231 3.01 12.86 -21.12
CA HIS A 231 1.96 12.31 -20.28
C HIS A 231 2.58 11.37 -19.27
N VAL A 232 2.63 11.80 -18.00
CA VAL A 232 3.27 11.08 -16.89
C VAL A 232 2.27 10.17 -16.22
N LEU A 233 2.65 8.91 -16.04
CA LEU A 233 1.79 7.83 -15.57
C LEU A 233 2.42 7.13 -14.37
N GLN A 234 1.56 6.64 -13.48
CA GLN A 234 1.91 5.76 -12.37
C GLN A 234 1.11 4.46 -12.47
N GLY A 235 1.78 3.32 -12.39
CA GLY A 235 1.15 2.00 -12.43
C GLY A 235 1.99 0.93 -13.12
N GLU A 236 1.48 -0.30 -13.11
CA GLU A 236 2.19 -1.49 -13.59
C GLU A 236 1.69 -2.01 -14.94
N ARG A 237 0.63 -1.42 -15.50
CA ARG A 237 0.01 -1.90 -16.74
C ARG A 237 0.76 -1.43 -17.98
N PRO A 238 0.79 -2.22 -19.07
CA PRO A 238 1.54 -1.87 -20.29
C PRO A 238 0.92 -0.73 -21.12
N MET A 239 -0.39 -0.48 -20.96
CA MET A 239 -1.08 0.57 -21.70
C MET A 239 -1.31 1.80 -20.84
N ALA A 240 -1.10 2.99 -21.42
CA ALA A 240 -1.26 4.27 -20.72
C ALA A 240 -2.63 4.45 -20.08
N LYS A 241 -3.70 4.07 -20.80
CA LYS A 241 -5.10 4.19 -20.33
C LYS A 241 -5.44 3.35 -19.08
N ASP A 242 -4.63 2.33 -18.83
CA ASP A 242 -4.83 1.40 -17.71
C ASP A 242 -4.02 1.79 -16.46
N ASN A 243 -3.29 2.92 -16.52
CA ASN A 243 -2.50 3.49 -15.43
C ASN A 243 -3.05 4.86 -15.02
N LYS A 244 -2.68 5.32 -13.82
CA LYS A 244 -3.08 6.65 -13.34
C LYS A 244 -2.26 7.74 -13.99
N THR A 245 -2.92 8.75 -14.54
CA THR A 245 -2.28 10.01 -14.94
C THR A 245 -1.92 10.80 -13.71
N ILE A 246 -0.64 11.15 -13.54
CA ILE A 246 -0.15 11.97 -12.43
C ILE A 246 0.35 13.34 -12.88
N GLY A 247 0.47 13.56 -14.18
CA GLY A 247 0.83 14.86 -14.73
C GLY A 247 0.83 14.88 -16.26
N LYS A 248 0.61 16.07 -16.81
CA LYS A 248 0.75 16.32 -18.26
C LYS A 248 1.35 17.69 -18.50
N PHE A 249 2.28 17.77 -19.42
CA PHE A 249 2.81 19.06 -19.87
C PHE A 249 3.27 18.96 -21.33
N ARG A 250 3.51 20.10 -21.96
CA ARG A 250 3.83 20.17 -23.39
C ARG A 250 5.11 20.96 -23.63
N LEU A 251 6.09 20.30 -24.24
CA LEU A 251 7.30 20.95 -24.76
C LEU A 251 7.01 21.52 -26.15
N LYS A 252 7.07 22.84 -26.31
CA LYS A 252 6.80 23.55 -27.57
C LYS A 252 8.07 24.02 -28.26
N GLY A 253 7.97 24.17 -29.58
CA GLY A 253 9.04 24.76 -30.39
C GLY A 253 10.24 23.85 -30.54
N ILE A 254 10.02 22.55 -30.62
CA ILE A 254 11.02 21.57 -30.98
C ILE A 254 11.49 21.75 -32.43
N ARG A 255 12.67 21.18 -32.74
CA ARG A 255 13.22 21.21 -34.10
C ARG A 255 12.26 20.58 -35.09
N ARG A 256 11.98 21.27 -36.19
CA ARG A 256 11.17 20.74 -37.29
C ARG A 256 12.01 19.79 -38.13
N ALA A 257 11.72 18.52 -38.09
CA ALA A 257 12.43 17.46 -38.80
C ALA A 257 11.47 16.29 -39.14
N PRO A 258 11.86 15.33 -39.97
CA PRO A 258 11.11 14.08 -40.12
C PRO A 258 10.87 13.36 -38.79
N ALA A 259 9.85 12.51 -38.75
CA ALA A 259 9.59 11.67 -37.56
C ALA A 259 10.83 10.85 -37.20
N GLY A 260 11.08 10.68 -35.94
CA GLY A 260 12.23 9.92 -35.43
C GLY A 260 13.55 10.69 -35.36
N VAL A 261 13.63 11.92 -35.92
CA VAL A 261 14.88 12.69 -35.93
C VAL A 261 15.07 13.56 -34.69
N PRO A 262 14.08 14.36 -34.22
CA PRO A 262 14.25 15.16 -32.99
C PRO A 262 14.57 14.28 -31.79
N GLN A 263 15.49 14.75 -30.93
CA GLN A 263 15.90 14.04 -29.72
C GLN A 263 15.38 14.78 -28.51
N ILE A 264 14.40 14.18 -27.84
CA ILE A 264 13.76 14.73 -26.63
C ILE A 264 14.19 13.90 -25.45
N GLU A 265 15.05 14.45 -24.62
CA GLU A 265 15.45 13.81 -23.36
C GLU A 265 14.38 14.06 -22.32
N VAL A 266 13.79 12.99 -21.80
CA VAL A 266 12.87 13.04 -20.66
C VAL A 266 13.59 12.53 -19.42
N THR A 267 13.60 13.36 -18.37
CA THR A 267 14.26 13.08 -17.10
C THR A 267 13.24 13.02 -15.97
N PHE A 268 13.29 11.94 -15.21
CA PHE A 268 12.60 11.77 -13.94
C PHE A 268 13.63 11.95 -12.82
N ASP A 269 13.41 12.93 -11.96
CA ASP A 269 14.27 13.27 -10.83
C ASP A 269 13.42 13.23 -9.55
N ILE A 270 13.68 12.26 -8.69
CA ILE A 270 12.91 12.03 -7.47
C ILE A 270 13.84 12.26 -6.28
N ASP A 271 13.46 13.19 -5.42
CA ASP A 271 14.24 13.52 -4.22
C ASP A 271 13.99 12.54 -3.06
N THR A 272 14.68 12.75 -1.95
CA THR A 272 14.56 11.95 -0.72
C THR A 272 13.17 12.02 -0.08
N ASN A 273 12.39 13.07 -0.36
CA ASN A 273 11.02 13.23 0.11
C ASN A 273 10.01 12.62 -0.86
N GLY A 274 10.50 12.00 -1.93
CA GLY A 274 9.66 11.43 -2.96
C GLY A 274 9.02 12.46 -3.91
N ILE A 275 9.40 13.73 -3.90
CA ILE A 275 8.91 14.73 -4.85
C ILE A 275 9.51 14.42 -6.23
N LEU A 276 8.64 14.24 -7.22
CA LEU A 276 9.03 13.94 -8.59
C LEU A 276 9.05 15.19 -9.45
N LYS A 277 10.19 15.51 -10.03
CA LYS A 277 10.32 16.49 -11.09
C LYS A 277 10.50 15.76 -12.42
N VAL A 278 9.60 16.00 -13.37
CA VAL A 278 9.72 15.49 -14.75
C VAL A 278 10.06 16.64 -15.65
N SER A 279 11.17 16.53 -16.38
CA SER A 279 11.58 17.50 -17.39
C SER A 279 11.70 16.84 -18.77
N ALA A 280 11.40 17.64 -19.80
CA ALA A 280 11.62 17.25 -21.20
C ALA A 280 12.45 18.34 -21.88
N ARG A 281 13.55 17.94 -22.52
CA ARG A 281 14.48 18.83 -23.17
C ARG A 281 14.74 18.39 -24.62
N ASP A 282 14.54 19.31 -25.54
CA ASP A 282 15.01 19.12 -26.94
C ASP A 282 16.52 19.33 -26.98
N LEU A 283 17.26 18.28 -27.31
CA LEU A 283 18.73 18.32 -27.34
C LEU A 283 19.29 19.16 -28.49
N ASP A 284 18.53 19.39 -29.58
CA ASP A 284 18.94 20.21 -30.69
C ASP A 284 18.75 21.72 -30.44
N THR A 285 17.60 22.07 -29.82
CA THR A 285 17.26 23.51 -29.61
C THR A 285 17.58 23.97 -28.19
N GLY A 286 17.83 23.06 -27.26
CA GLY A 286 18.03 23.35 -25.85
C GLY A 286 16.79 23.78 -25.11
N LYS A 287 15.61 23.79 -25.75
CA LYS A 287 14.34 24.13 -25.08
C LYS A 287 13.96 23.06 -24.09
N GLU A 288 13.51 23.51 -22.92
CA GLU A 288 13.14 22.64 -21.83
C GLU A 288 11.81 23.08 -21.22
N GLN A 289 11.03 22.12 -20.75
CA GLN A 289 9.84 22.30 -19.94
C GLN A 289 9.79 21.24 -18.85
N SER A 290 9.26 21.59 -17.70
CA SER A 290 9.16 20.65 -16.58
C SER A 290 7.86 20.81 -15.80
N ILE A 291 7.51 19.76 -15.03
CA ILE A 291 6.44 19.74 -14.06
C ILE A 291 6.97 19.14 -12.75
N THR A 292 6.49 19.63 -11.63
CA THR A 292 6.73 19.03 -10.31
C THR A 292 5.45 18.35 -9.86
N ILE A 293 5.56 17.09 -9.43
CA ILE A 293 4.45 16.23 -9.02
C ILE A 293 4.66 15.88 -7.55
N THR A 294 3.73 16.28 -6.71
CA THR A 294 3.75 16.05 -5.26
C THR A 294 3.03 14.75 -4.89
N ALA A 295 3.02 14.42 -3.59
CA ALA A 295 2.32 13.25 -3.09
C ALA A 295 0.80 13.29 -3.37
N ASP A 296 0.20 14.50 -3.33
CA ASP A 296 -1.24 14.68 -3.56
C ASP A 296 -1.68 14.37 -5.00
N ASP A 297 -0.75 14.46 -5.95
CA ASP A 297 -1.00 14.17 -7.36
C ASP A 297 -0.90 12.66 -7.70
N ARG A 298 -0.37 11.86 -6.77
CA ARG A 298 -0.09 10.43 -6.98
C ARG A 298 -1.23 9.54 -6.53
N MET A 299 -1.05 8.25 -6.73
CA MET A 299 -1.96 7.25 -6.18
C MET A 299 -1.96 7.30 -4.65
N SER A 300 -3.14 7.31 -4.06
CA SER A 300 -3.33 6.96 -2.66
C SER A 300 -3.00 5.47 -2.44
N ASP A 301 -2.78 5.06 -1.21
CA ASP A 301 -2.48 3.65 -0.87
C ASP A 301 -3.58 2.71 -1.37
N ALA A 302 -4.85 3.11 -1.30
CA ALA A 302 -5.98 2.34 -1.84
C ALA A 302 -5.91 2.14 -3.36
N GLU A 303 -5.53 3.19 -4.08
CA GLU A 303 -5.37 3.13 -5.54
C GLU A 303 -4.15 2.28 -5.93
N ILE A 304 -3.05 2.34 -5.15
CA ILE A 304 -1.86 1.50 -5.32
C ILE A 304 -2.23 0.02 -5.21
N GLU A 305 -2.94 -0.36 -4.16
CA GLU A 305 -3.39 -1.74 -3.99
C GLU A 305 -4.32 -2.22 -5.10
N GLN A 306 -5.25 -1.36 -5.53
CA GLN A 306 -6.14 -1.70 -6.64
C GLN A 306 -5.34 -1.87 -7.93
N ALA A 307 -4.39 -0.99 -8.21
CA ALA A 307 -3.53 -1.09 -9.40
C ALA A 307 -2.67 -2.36 -9.39
N ILE A 308 -2.18 -2.80 -8.24
CA ILE A 308 -1.44 -4.07 -8.10
C ILE A 308 -2.36 -5.26 -8.37
N ARG A 309 -3.58 -5.27 -7.79
CA ARG A 309 -4.56 -6.33 -8.03
C ARG A 309 -4.95 -6.41 -9.51
N ASP A 310 -5.21 -5.27 -10.14
CA ASP A 310 -5.56 -5.19 -11.55
C ASP A 310 -4.41 -5.70 -12.43
N ALA A 311 -3.18 -5.33 -12.12
CA ALA A 311 -2.01 -5.82 -12.83
C ALA A 311 -1.86 -7.35 -12.73
N GLN A 312 -2.10 -7.93 -11.55
CA GLN A 312 -2.09 -9.37 -11.35
C GLN A 312 -3.25 -10.07 -12.07
N GLN A 313 -4.46 -9.54 -11.96
CA GLN A 313 -5.66 -10.10 -12.59
C GLN A 313 -5.55 -10.14 -14.12
N TYR A 314 -5.00 -9.10 -14.70
CA TYR A 314 -4.89 -8.96 -16.16
C TYR A 314 -3.53 -9.38 -16.72
N ALA A 315 -2.63 -9.95 -15.90
CA ALA A 315 -1.26 -10.30 -16.28
C ALA A 315 -1.18 -11.15 -17.57
N GLY A 316 -2.08 -12.12 -17.74
CA GLY A 316 -2.15 -12.94 -18.96
C GLY A 316 -2.45 -12.14 -20.22
N MET A 317 -3.45 -11.26 -20.17
CA MET A 317 -3.80 -10.38 -21.30
C MET A 317 -2.71 -9.33 -21.56
N ASP A 318 -2.11 -8.82 -20.51
CA ASP A 318 -1.05 -7.82 -20.61
C ASP A 318 0.23 -8.38 -21.21
N ASN A 319 0.55 -9.65 -20.95
CA ASN A 319 1.66 -10.34 -21.61
C ASN A 319 1.42 -10.50 -23.10
N LEU A 320 0.23 -10.90 -23.53
CA LEU A 320 -0.14 -10.97 -24.95
C LEU A 320 -0.06 -9.60 -25.63
N ARG A 321 -0.45 -8.53 -24.95
CA ARG A 321 -0.32 -7.16 -25.46
C ARG A 321 1.13 -6.71 -25.59
N LYS A 322 1.99 -7.05 -24.61
CA LYS A 322 3.44 -6.76 -24.69
C LYS A 322 4.08 -7.47 -25.88
N GLU A 323 3.74 -8.74 -26.10
CA GLU A 323 4.21 -9.50 -27.28
C GLU A 323 3.74 -8.86 -28.58
N ALA A 324 2.46 -8.48 -28.68
CA ALA A 324 1.94 -7.80 -29.87
C ALA A 324 2.64 -6.46 -30.14
N ILE A 325 2.91 -5.66 -29.11
CA ILE A 325 3.66 -4.39 -29.22
C ILE A 325 5.08 -4.64 -29.68
N ALA A 326 5.76 -5.67 -29.15
CA ALA A 326 7.13 -6.01 -29.55
C ALA A 326 7.25 -6.49 -31.01
N LEU A 327 6.16 -7.03 -31.59
CA LEU A 327 6.12 -7.49 -32.98
C LEU A 327 5.78 -6.35 -33.97
N THR A 328 5.26 -5.23 -33.48
CA THR A 328 4.81 -4.10 -34.33
C THR A 328 5.71 -2.86 -34.26
N GLY A 329 6.70 -2.84 -33.38
CA GLY A 329 7.70 -1.76 -33.21
C GLY A 329 9.06 -2.21 -33.64
#